data_95d9d7844b59118b84c2ab3b58a884a6
#
_entry.id   95d9d7844b59118b84c2ab3b58a884a6
#
_cell.length_a   1.000
_cell.length_b   1.000
_cell.length_c   1.000
_cell.angle_alpha   90.00
_cell.angle_beta   90.00
_cell.angle_gamma   90.00
#
_symmetry.space_group_name_H-M   'P 1'
#
loop_
_entity.id
_entity.type
_entity.pdbx_description
1 polymer ?
#
loop_
_entity_poly.entity_id
_entity_poly.type
_entity_poly.pdbx_seq_one_letter_code
_entity_poly.pdbx_strand_id
1 'polypeptide(L)'
;MDNRFTGVIPPVVTPFTAAGEVDFDSLDKVVEHLIAGGVNGLFALGSSGEVAYLTDAQRDAVIERVVKAAAGRVPVLAGAIDTTAHRVIDQARRAAALGAEAIVATCPFYALNDAEEIKAHFRAIAAAIDVPVFAYDVPVRLGGAKLGCDLLVELGKEGVLAGVKDSSGNDVAFRRLVAANEAAGHPLALLTGHECVVDGMLLLGADGLVPGYGNVDPVRYAEMWRASREGAWDEVRRLQDEVCAGFEIVFVPQGRSADATGIGAFKTAMEAIGIIATNEMAFPVKALEGETKERVLEIVKAQGLI
;
A
#
# COMPACT_ATOMS: atom_id res chain seq x y z
N MET A 1 -9.95 -18.51 0.56
CA MET A 1 -9.06 -17.33 0.40
C MET A 1 -7.88 -17.69 -0.50
N ASP A 2 -7.48 -16.82 -1.39
CA ASP A 2 -6.27 -17.01 -2.23
C ASP A 2 -5.03 -16.55 -1.44
N ASN A 3 -4.21 -17.49 -1.02
CA ASN A 3 -3.02 -17.22 -0.19
C ASN A 3 -1.90 -16.47 -0.93
N ARG A 4 -2.02 -16.23 -2.24
CA ARG A 4 -1.04 -15.44 -3.01
C ARG A 4 -0.98 -13.98 -2.57
N PHE A 5 -2.04 -13.46 -1.98
CA PHE A 5 -2.17 -12.07 -1.58
C PHE A 5 -2.12 -11.90 -0.05
N THR A 6 -1.21 -12.62 0.60
CA THR A 6 -0.97 -12.54 2.04
C THR A 6 0.50 -12.19 2.31
N GLY A 7 0.82 -11.83 3.54
CA GLY A 7 2.18 -11.46 3.92
C GLY A 7 2.51 -9.99 3.68
N VAL A 8 3.74 -9.68 3.34
CA VAL A 8 4.23 -8.31 3.18
C VAL A 8 4.09 -7.85 1.74
N ILE A 9 3.24 -6.86 1.48
CA ILE A 9 2.91 -6.34 0.15
C ILE A 9 3.06 -4.81 0.13
N PRO A 10 4.29 -4.26 0.09
CA PRO A 10 4.51 -2.82 0.16
C PRO A 10 3.86 -2.07 -1.01
N PRO A 11 3.30 -0.86 -0.74
CA PRO A 11 2.82 0.02 -1.80
C PRO A 11 4.03 0.69 -2.48
N VAL A 12 4.40 0.18 -3.66
CA VAL A 12 5.59 0.61 -4.41
C VAL A 12 5.56 2.13 -4.64
N VAL A 13 6.61 2.85 -4.27
CA VAL A 13 6.75 4.27 -4.59
C VAL A 13 7.02 4.44 -6.10
N THR A 14 6.56 5.55 -6.66
CA THR A 14 6.89 5.95 -8.03
C THR A 14 8.02 6.98 -7.98
N PRO A 15 9.26 6.63 -8.36
CA PRO A 15 10.35 7.58 -8.43
C PRO A 15 10.17 8.57 -9.58
N PHE A 16 10.69 9.79 -9.41
CA PHE A 16 10.70 10.80 -10.46
C PHE A 16 12.14 11.28 -10.72
N THR A 17 12.39 11.69 -11.96
CA THR A 17 13.61 12.41 -12.33
C THR A 17 13.56 13.85 -11.80
N ALA A 18 14.68 14.55 -11.81
CA ALA A 18 14.73 15.98 -11.49
C ALA A 18 13.87 16.86 -12.43
N ALA A 19 13.44 16.34 -13.58
CA ALA A 19 12.53 17.00 -14.49
C ALA A 19 11.04 16.71 -14.19
N GLY A 20 10.75 15.87 -13.18
CA GLY A 20 9.38 15.49 -12.79
C GLY A 20 8.76 14.37 -13.63
N GLU A 21 9.56 13.71 -14.47
CA GLU A 21 9.13 12.55 -15.24
C GLU A 21 9.33 11.27 -14.41
N VAL A 22 8.53 10.22 -14.67
CA VAL A 22 8.71 8.92 -14.00
C VAL A 22 10.10 8.35 -14.31
N ASP A 23 10.86 8.03 -13.26
CA ASP A 23 12.19 7.42 -13.35
C ASP A 23 12.08 5.89 -13.34
N PHE A 24 12.00 5.30 -14.52
CA PHE A 24 11.86 3.85 -14.67
C PHE A 24 13.11 3.07 -14.25
N ASP A 25 14.30 3.65 -14.34
CA ASP A 25 15.54 2.97 -13.91
C ASP A 25 15.61 2.87 -12.37
N SER A 26 15.19 3.92 -11.68
CA SER A 26 14.98 3.87 -10.23
C SER A 26 13.82 2.94 -9.86
N LEU A 27 12.73 2.91 -10.62
CA LEU A 27 11.59 2.02 -10.34
C LEU A 27 11.98 0.54 -10.40
N ASP A 28 12.83 0.15 -11.34
CA ASP A 28 13.39 -1.22 -11.39
C ASP A 28 14.17 -1.55 -10.10
N LYS A 29 15.01 -0.62 -9.64
CA LYS A 29 15.78 -0.80 -8.40
C LYS A 29 14.88 -0.90 -7.16
N VAL A 30 13.77 -0.13 -7.12
CA VAL A 30 12.77 -0.25 -6.05
C VAL A 30 12.17 -1.65 -6.04
N VAL A 31 11.74 -2.18 -7.20
CA VAL A 31 11.19 -3.54 -7.30
C VAL A 31 12.20 -4.58 -6.86
N GLU A 32 13.45 -4.49 -7.32
CA GLU A 32 14.52 -5.41 -6.90
C GLU A 32 14.81 -5.33 -5.41
N HIS A 33 14.89 -4.13 -4.84
CA HIS A 33 15.09 -3.90 -3.41
C HIS A 33 13.99 -4.57 -2.57
N LEU A 34 12.73 -4.39 -2.96
CA LEU A 34 11.60 -4.99 -2.27
C LEU A 34 11.64 -6.51 -2.32
N ILE A 35 11.84 -7.08 -3.51
CA ILE A 35 11.88 -8.55 -3.69
C ILE A 35 13.08 -9.15 -2.96
N ALA A 36 14.26 -8.53 -3.04
CA ALA A 36 15.44 -8.96 -2.31
C ALA A 36 15.23 -8.88 -0.78
N GLY A 37 14.43 -7.93 -0.30
CA GLY A 37 14.03 -7.81 1.10
C GLY A 37 13.04 -8.86 1.58
N GLY A 38 12.56 -9.76 0.69
CA GLY A 38 11.73 -10.90 1.06
C GLY A 38 10.23 -10.61 1.14
N VAL A 39 9.74 -9.60 0.41
CA VAL A 39 8.30 -9.29 0.36
C VAL A 39 7.50 -10.38 -0.37
N ASN A 40 6.23 -10.51 -0.06
CA ASN A 40 5.33 -11.53 -0.60
C ASN A 40 4.53 -11.05 -1.81
N GLY A 41 4.53 -9.75 -2.09
CA GLY A 41 3.85 -9.14 -3.22
C GLY A 41 4.23 -7.68 -3.37
N LEU A 42 3.76 -7.06 -4.44
CA LEU A 42 3.96 -5.64 -4.74
C LEU A 42 2.60 -4.97 -4.98
N PHE A 43 2.39 -3.79 -4.42
CA PHE A 43 1.20 -3.00 -4.70
C PHE A 43 1.56 -1.72 -5.46
N ALA A 44 1.48 -1.75 -6.80
CA ALA A 44 1.71 -0.59 -7.66
C ALA A 44 0.53 0.38 -7.60
N LEU A 45 0.78 1.67 -7.78
CA LEU A 45 -0.24 2.73 -7.85
C LEU A 45 -1.16 2.81 -6.61
N GLY A 46 -0.62 2.52 -5.42
CA GLY A 46 -1.25 2.92 -4.16
C GLY A 46 -1.01 4.41 -3.87
N SER A 47 -1.39 4.87 -2.66
CA SER A 47 -1.11 6.25 -2.22
C SER A 47 0.39 6.57 -2.25
N SER A 48 1.24 5.64 -1.80
CA SER A 48 2.71 5.80 -1.85
C SER A 48 3.26 5.84 -3.27
N GLY A 49 2.54 5.26 -4.24
CA GLY A 49 2.84 5.37 -5.68
C GLY A 49 2.38 6.68 -6.30
N GLU A 50 1.88 7.63 -5.50
CA GLU A 50 1.43 8.97 -5.92
C GLU A 50 0.38 8.93 -7.04
N VAL A 51 -0.47 7.88 -7.06
CA VAL A 51 -1.42 7.56 -8.13
C VAL A 51 -2.34 8.73 -8.52
N ALA A 52 -2.70 9.59 -7.56
CA ALA A 52 -3.61 10.72 -7.80
C ALA A 52 -2.99 11.83 -8.68
N TYR A 53 -1.66 11.88 -8.77
CA TYR A 53 -0.93 12.89 -9.54
C TYR A 53 -0.54 12.42 -10.93
N LEU A 54 -0.66 11.12 -11.23
CA LEU A 54 -0.25 10.53 -12.50
C LEU A 54 -1.37 10.59 -13.53
N THR A 55 -1.01 10.88 -14.78
CA THR A 55 -1.88 10.68 -15.93
C THR A 55 -2.14 9.19 -16.16
N ASP A 56 -3.21 8.85 -16.89
CA ASP A 56 -3.52 7.47 -17.22
C ASP A 56 -2.36 6.76 -17.98
N ALA A 57 -1.71 7.47 -18.90
CA ALA A 57 -0.54 6.94 -19.62
C ALA A 57 0.64 6.63 -18.69
N GLN A 58 0.90 7.49 -17.69
CA GLN A 58 1.95 7.25 -16.70
C GLN A 58 1.57 6.07 -15.78
N ARG A 59 0.30 5.96 -15.38
CA ARG A 59 -0.20 4.81 -14.58
C ARG A 59 0.02 3.49 -15.32
N ASP A 60 -0.37 3.43 -16.58
CA ASP A 60 -0.19 2.24 -17.42
C ASP A 60 1.30 1.87 -17.56
N ALA A 61 2.17 2.84 -17.82
CA ALA A 61 3.60 2.63 -17.92
C ALA A 61 4.25 2.15 -16.60
N VAL A 62 3.79 2.66 -15.45
CA VAL A 62 4.27 2.22 -14.14
C VAL A 62 3.86 0.76 -13.87
N ILE A 63 2.60 0.39 -14.15
CA ILE A 63 2.13 -1.00 -13.97
C ILE A 63 2.95 -1.95 -14.85
N GLU A 64 3.06 -1.64 -16.15
CA GLU A 64 3.83 -2.44 -17.10
C GLU A 64 5.28 -2.65 -16.62
N ARG A 65 5.92 -1.57 -16.13
CA ARG A 65 7.31 -1.65 -15.65
C ARG A 65 7.43 -2.49 -14.40
N VAL A 66 6.55 -2.31 -13.40
CA VAL A 66 6.56 -3.10 -12.15
C VAL A 66 6.30 -4.58 -12.44
N VAL A 67 5.31 -4.91 -13.27
CA VAL A 67 5.03 -6.31 -13.67
C VAL A 67 6.22 -6.93 -14.37
N LYS A 68 6.83 -6.21 -15.32
CA LYS A 68 8.03 -6.66 -16.03
C LYS A 68 9.21 -6.89 -15.08
N ALA A 69 9.48 -5.95 -14.18
CA ALA A 69 10.56 -6.05 -13.22
C ALA A 69 10.31 -7.16 -12.19
N ALA A 70 9.06 -7.35 -11.71
CA ALA A 70 8.71 -8.44 -10.83
C ALA A 70 8.95 -9.82 -11.47
N ALA A 71 8.77 -9.93 -12.79
CA ALA A 71 9.05 -11.14 -13.58
C ALA A 71 8.41 -12.42 -13.01
N GLY A 72 7.21 -12.31 -12.42
CA GLY A 72 6.46 -13.42 -11.81
C GLY A 72 7.08 -13.98 -10.50
N ARG A 73 8.09 -13.30 -9.93
CA ARG A 73 8.69 -13.71 -8.65
C ARG A 73 7.77 -13.51 -7.46
N VAL A 74 6.93 -12.48 -7.52
CA VAL A 74 5.87 -12.17 -6.54
C VAL A 74 4.67 -11.60 -7.28
N PRO A 75 3.43 -11.75 -6.77
CA PRO A 75 2.24 -11.16 -7.39
C PRO A 75 2.28 -9.63 -7.36
N VAL A 76 1.71 -9.01 -8.39
CA VAL A 76 1.58 -7.56 -8.50
C VAL A 76 0.10 -7.18 -8.40
N LEU A 77 -0.25 -6.42 -7.38
CA LEU A 77 -1.54 -5.75 -7.24
C LEU A 77 -1.44 -4.35 -7.84
N ALA A 78 -2.48 -3.87 -8.50
CA ALA A 78 -2.51 -2.52 -9.07
C ALA A 78 -3.67 -1.69 -8.52
N GLY A 79 -3.41 -0.44 -8.17
CA GLY A 79 -4.42 0.53 -7.78
C GLY A 79 -5.22 1.01 -8.99
N ALA A 80 -6.54 0.83 -8.95
CA ALA A 80 -7.50 1.48 -9.84
C ALA A 80 -8.32 2.44 -8.97
N ILE A 81 -7.79 3.63 -8.76
CA ILE A 81 -8.30 4.62 -7.81
C ILE A 81 -8.81 5.83 -8.56
N ASP A 82 -10.13 5.99 -8.59
CA ASP A 82 -10.81 7.10 -9.25
C ASP A 82 -12.19 7.36 -8.64
N THR A 83 -12.86 8.41 -9.08
CA THR A 83 -14.08 8.94 -8.48
C THR A 83 -15.33 8.10 -8.75
N THR A 84 -15.37 7.29 -9.82
CA THR A 84 -16.58 6.54 -10.22
C THR A 84 -16.26 5.15 -10.73
N ALA A 85 -17.25 4.24 -10.66
CA ALA A 85 -17.12 2.87 -11.17
C ALA A 85 -16.66 2.80 -12.63
N HIS A 86 -17.17 3.64 -13.51
CA HIS A 86 -16.79 3.62 -14.94
C HIS A 86 -15.30 3.90 -15.15
N ARG A 87 -14.77 4.89 -14.45
CA ARG A 87 -13.34 5.25 -14.52
C ARG A 87 -12.45 4.18 -13.89
N VAL A 88 -12.88 3.63 -12.74
CA VAL A 88 -12.18 2.52 -12.07
C VAL A 88 -12.17 1.28 -12.94
N ILE A 89 -13.29 0.91 -13.58
CA ILE A 89 -13.38 -0.25 -14.49
C ILE A 89 -12.44 -0.11 -15.68
N ASP A 90 -12.35 1.10 -16.28
CA ASP A 90 -11.45 1.34 -17.38
C ASP A 90 -9.98 1.15 -16.97
N GLN A 91 -9.57 1.73 -15.83
CA GLN A 91 -8.23 1.54 -15.26
C GLN A 91 -7.97 0.08 -14.87
N ALA A 92 -8.93 -0.59 -14.25
CA ALA A 92 -8.80 -1.99 -13.83
C ALA A 92 -8.60 -2.94 -15.01
N ARG A 93 -9.31 -2.73 -16.11
CA ARG A 93 -9.15 -3.50 -17.36
C ARG A 93 -7.76 -3.32 -17.95
N ARG A 94 -7.27 -2.08 -18.02
CA ARG A 94 -5.91 -1.81 -18.51
C ARG A 94 -4.87 -2.45 -17.61
N ALA A 95 -4.98 -2.29 -16.29
CA ALA A 95 -4.06 -2.89 -15.34
C ALA A 95 -4.02 -4.43 -15.44
N ALA A 96 -5.17 -5.09 -15.53
CA ALA A 96 -5.24 -6.53 -15.73
C ALA A 96 -4.61 -6.97 -17.06
N ALA A 97 -4.87 -6.23 -18.15
CA ALA A 97 -4.27 -6.49 -19.46
C ALA A 97 -2.73 -6.31 -19.46
N LEU A 98 -2.19 -5.45 -18.61
CA LEU A 98 -0.76 -5.23 -18.39
C LEU A 98 -0.11 -6.27 -17.44
N GLY A 99 -0.91 -7.19 -16.90
CA GLY A 99 -0.42 -8.31 -16.08
C GLY A 99 -0.55 -8.12 -14.57
N ALA A 100 -1.31 -7.13 -14.10
CA ALA A 100 -1.66 -7.06 -12.68
C ALA A 100 -2.53 -8.28 -12.31
N GLU A 101 -2.20 -8.94 -11.19
CA GLU A 101 -2.86 -10.16 -10.73
C GLU A 101 -4.03 -9.90 -9.76
N ALA A 102 -4.14 -8.68 -9.26
CA ALA A 102 -5.29 -8.20 -8.49
C ALA A 102 -5.46 -6.68 -8.64
N ILE A 103 -6.68 -6.21 -8.42
CA ILE A 103 -7.01 -4.78 -8.44
C ILE A 103 -7.34 -4.30 -7.03
N VAL A 104 -6.81 -3.14 -6.66
CA VAL A 104 -7.12 -2.46 -5.40
C VAL A 104 -7.91 -1.20 -5.72
N ALA A 105 -9.16 -1.12 -5.25
CA ALA A 105 -10.04 0.01 -5.51
C ALA A 105 -10.58 0.60 -4.20
N THR A 106 -10.75 1.92 -4.16
CA THR A 106 -11.44 2.61 -3.06
C THR A 106 -12.94 2.64 -3.31
N CYS A 107 -13.75 3.00 -2.28
CA CYS A 107 -15.10 3.46 -2.58
C CYS A 107 -15.05 4.75 -3.43
N PRO A 108 -16.13 5.11 -4.13
CA PRO A 108 -16.21 6.38 -4.84
C PRO A 108 -15.94 7.55 -3.89
N PHE A 109 -15.31 8.60 -4.40
CA PHE A 109 -15.03 9.81 -3.65
C PHE A 109 -15.36 11.04 -4.48
N TYR A 110 -15.41 12.23 -3.84
CA TYR A 110 -15.95 13.47 -4.39
C TYR A 110 -17.49 13.44 -4.52
N ALA A 111 -18.09 12.41 -5.13
CA ALA A 111 -19.51 12.13 -5.04
C ALA A 111 -19.83 11.42 -3.72
N LEU A 112 -20.93 11.79 -3.06
CA LEU A 112 -21.36 11.20 -1.80
C LEU A 112 -22.27 10.00 -2.11
N ASN A 113 -21.87 8.81 -1.70
CA ASN A 113 -22.58 7.57 -1.96
C ASN A 113 -23.02 6.90 -0.66
N ASP A 114 -24.18 6.26 -0.68
CA ASP A 114 -24.64 5.39 0.41
C ASP A 114 -24.04 3.97 0.33
N ALA A 115 -24.36 3.14 1.32
CA ALA A 115 -23.79 1.80 1.41
C ALA A 115 -24.20 0.89 0.23
N GLU A 116 -25.44 1.00 -0.28
CA GLU A 116 -25.90 0.18 -1.41
C GLU A 116 -25.24 0.64 -2.72
N GLU A 117 -25.04 1.93 -2.90
CA GLU A 117 -24.32 2.48 -4.05
C GLU A 117 -22.82 2.06 -4.02
N ILE A 118 -22.20 2.03 -2.85
CA ILE A 118 -20.83 1.52 -2.68
C ILE A 118 -20.76 0.01 -3.00
N LYS A 119 -21.72 -0.79 -2.55
CA LYS A 119 -21.80 -2.20 -2.93
C LYS A 119 -21.98 -2.38 -4.44
N ALA A 120 -22.85 -1.59 -5.06
CA ALA A 120 -23.05 -1.60 -6.50
C ALA A 120 -21.78 -1.23 -7.28
N HIS A 121 -20.99 -0.28 -6.75
CA HIS A 121 -19.68 0.10 -7.30
C HIS A 121 -18.72 -1.11 -7.33
N PHE A 122 -18.51 -1.80 -6.21
CA PHE A 122 -17.60 -2.95 -6.16
C PHE A 122 -18.10 -4.13 -7.00
N ARG A 123 -19.43 -4.40 -6.99
CA ARG A 123 -20.04 -5.44 -7.85
C ARG A 123 -19.81 -5.15 -9.34
N ALA A 124 -19.93 -3.88 -9.76
CA ALA A 124 -19.70 -3.49 -11.16
C ALA A 124 -18.21 -3.65 -11.54
N ILE A 125 -17.28 -3.34 -10.65
CA ILE A 125 -15.85 -3.53 -10.91
C ILE A 125 -15.54 -5.02 -11.04
N ALA A 126 -15.93 -5.84 -10.07
CA ALA A 126 -15.68 -7.29 -10.10
C ALA A 126 -16.30 -7.98 -11.31
N ALA A 127 -17.50 -7.57 -11.75
CA ALA A 127 -18.14 -8.10 -12.94
C ALA A 127 -17.44 -7.70 -14.27
N ALA A 128 -16.54 -6.74 -14.24
CA ALA A 128 -15.90 -6.18 -15.44
C ALA A 128 -14.49 -6.72 -15.72
N ILE A 129 -13.91 -7.50 -14.81
CA ILE A 129 -12.53 -8.03 -14.86
C ILE A 129 -12.49 -9.46 -14.32
N ASP A 130 -11.47 -10.23 -14.72
CA ASP A 130 -11.30 -11.63 -14.31
C ASP A 130 -10.27 -11.82 -13.18
N VAL A 131 -9.70 -10.71 -12.64
CA VAL A 131 -8.74 -10.74 -11.52
C VAL A 131 -9.41 -10.32 -10.21
N PRO A 132 -8.94 -10.80 -9.04
CA PRO A 132 -9.49 -10.46 -7.74
C PRO A 132 -9.52 -8.95 -7.45
N VAL A 133 -10.55 -8.49 -6.73
CA VAL A 133 -10.70 -7.10 -6.30
C VAL A 133 -10.50 -7.00 -4.80
N PHE A 134 -9.66 -6.06 -4.38
CA PHE A 134 -9.45 -5.66 -2.99
C PHE A 134 -10.08 -4.29 -2.74
N ALA A 135 -10.85 -4.16 -1.68
CA ALA A 135 -11.31 -2.85 -1.21
C ALA A 135 -10.19 -2.14 -0.45
N TYR A 136 -9.96 -0.87 -0.76
CA TYR A 136 -9.01 -0.02 -0.02
C TYR A 136 -9.78 0.94 0.88
N ASP A 137 -9.77 0.67 2.17
CA ASP A 137 -10.39 1.49 3.20
C ASP A 137 -9.39 2.51 3.75
N VAL A 138 -9.48 3.74 3.28
CA VAL A 138 -8.54 4.84 3.59
C VAL A 138 -9.29 6.16 3.82
N PRO A 139 -10.06 6.29 4.92
CA PRO A 139 -10.96 7.43 5.16
C PRO A 139 -10.28 8.79 5.04
N VAL A 140 -9.02 8.90 5.46
CA VAL A 140 -8.25 10.16 5.39
C VAL A 140 -8.11 10.71 3.97
N ARG A 141 -8.17 9.85 2.94
CA ARG A 141 -8.11 10.22 1.53
C ARG A 141 -9.49 10.42 0.90
N LEU A 142 -10.55 9.98 1.57
CA LEU A 142 -11.91 9.87 1.04
C LEU A 142 -12.92 10.73 1.80
N GLY A 143 -12.48 11.87 2.36
CA GLY A 143 -13.34 12.78 3.10
C GLY A 143 -13.95 12.16 4.38
N GLY A 144 -13.32 11.16 4.95
CA GLY A 144 -13.78 10.47 6.16
C GLY A 144 -14.67 9.24 5.88
N ALA A 145 -14.92 8.88 4.62
CA ALA A 145 -15.72 7.70 4.27
C ALA A 145 -15.02 6.41 4.72
N LYS A 146 -15.59 5.73 5.71
CA LYS A 146 -15.14 4.44 6.25
C LYS A 146 -16.03 3.32 5.72
N LEU A 147 -15.42 2.26 5.19
CA LEU A 147 -16.16 1.08 4.77
C LEU A 147 -16.67 0.30 5.99
N GLY A 148 -17.96 0.00 6.00
CA GLY A 148 -18.60 -0.74 7.10
C GLY A 148 -18.22 -2.22 7.09
N CYS A 149 -18.05 -2.80 8.27
CA CYS A 149 -17.72 -4.22 8.43
C CYS A 149 -18.73 -5.14 7.72
N ASP A 150 -20.04 -4.89 7.90
CA ASP A 150 -21.10 -5.72 7.33
C ASP A 150 -21.09 -5.67 5.79
N LEU A 151 -20.85 -4.47 5.21
CA LEU A 151 -20.70 -4.28 3.78
C LEU A 151 -19.52 -5.09 3.22
N LEU A 152 -18.37 -5.03 3.87
CA LEU A 152 -17.17 -5.73 3.42
C LEU A 152 -17.35 -7.25 3.48
N VAL A 153 -17.87 -7.77 4.59
CA VAL A 153 -18.10 -9.22 4.76
C VAL A 153 -19.18 -9.72 3.79
N GLU A 154 -20.25 -8.95 3.55
CA GLU A 154 -21.27 -9.28 2.55
C GLU A 154 -20.65 -9.45 1.16
N LEU A 155 -19.88 -8.45 0.69
CA LEU A 155 -19.21 -8.51 -0.61
C LEU A 155 -18.16 -9.63 -0.69
N GLY A 156 -17.49 -9.95 0.42
CA GLY A 156 -16.59 -11.11 0.49
C GLY A 156 -17.35 -12.44 0.31
N LYS A 157 -18.49 -12.61 0.99
CA LYS A 157 -19.33 -13.81 0.86
C LYS A 157 -19.93 -13.98 -0.55
N GLU A 158 -20.17 -12.88 -1.24
CA GLU A 158 -20.61 -12.88 -2.65
C GLU A 158 -19.46 -13.20 -3.63
N GLY A 159 -18.20 -13.22 -3.17
CA GLY A 159 -17.03 -13.36 -4.04
C GLY A 159 -16.73 -12.11 -4.88
N VAL A 160 -17.33 -10.96 -4.53
CA VAL A 160 -17.07 -9.67 -5.18
C VAL A 160 -15.72 -9.09 -4.73
N LEU A 161 -15.42 -9.22 -3.43
CA LEU A 161 -14.13 -8.84 -2.87
C LEU A 161 -13.33 -10.08 -2.47
N ALA A 162 -12.05 -10.09 -2.81
CA ALA A 162 -11.08 -11.08 -2.35
C ALA A 162 -10.38 -10.66 -1.06
N GLY A 163 -10.38 -9.36 -0.75
CA GLY A 163 -9.76 -8.85 0.47
C GLY A 163 -10.00 -7.37 0.69
N VAL A 164 -9.41 -6.89 1.78
CA VAL A 164 -9.46 -5.50 2.21
C VAL A 164 -8.05 -5.06 2.62
N LYS A 165 -7.62 -3.90 2.10
CA LYS A 165 -6.51 -3.14 2.68
C LYS A 165 -7.11 -2.09 3.61
N ASP A 166 -6.90 -2.20 4.91
CA ASP A 166 -7.33 -1.22 5.90
C ASP A 166 -6.18 -0.27 6.29
N SER A 167 -6.32 1.00 5.94
CA SER A 167 -5.45 2.11 6.37
C SER A 167 -6.26 3.16 7.12
N SER A 168 -7.30 2.75 7.83
CA SER A 168 -8.19 3.66 8.56
C SER A 168 -7.60 4.16 9.89
N GLY A 169 -6.61 3.46 10.43
CA GLY A 169 -6.10 3.73 11.78
C GLY A 169 -7.12 3.44 12.89
N ASN A 170 -8.15 2.65 12.60
CA ASN A 170 -9.19 2.30 13.56
C ASN A 170 -9.10 0.82 13.95
N ASP A 171 -8.29 0.53 14.96
CA ASP A 171 -7.99 -0.82 15.44
C ASP A 171 -9.23 -1.56 15.95
N VAL A 172 -10.18 -0.83 16.56
CA VAL A 172 -11.45 -1.40 17.00
C VAL A 172 -12.29 -1.86 15.82
N ALA A 173 -12.36 -1.07 14.74
CA ALA A 173 -13.07 -1.45 13.54
C ALA A 173 -12.39 -2.64 12.84
N PHE A 174 -11.06 -2.65 12.77
CA PHE A 174 -10.29 -3.77 12.23
C PHE A 174 -10.53 -5.06 13.04
N ARG A 175 -10.48 -4.99 14.37
CA ARG A 175 -10.80 -6.13 15.24
C ARG A 175 -12.19 -6.70 14.99
N ARG A 176 -13.19 -5.83 14.83
CA ARG A 176 -14.57 -6.25 14.50
C ARG A 176 -14.65 -6.89 13.13
N LEU A 177 -13.92 -6.36 12.14
CA LEU A 177 -13.85 -6.92 10.80
C LEU A 177 -13.24 -8.32 10.82
N VAL A 178 -12.12 -8.53 11.53
CA VAL A 178 -11.51 -9.85 11.72
C VAL A 178 -12.53 -10.83 12.31
N ALA A 179 -13.18 -10.48 13.41
CA ALA A 179 -14.15 -11.36 14.06
C ALA A 179 -15.35 -11.72 13.14
N ALA A 180 -15.85 -10.75 12.39
CA ALA A 180 -16.96 -10.97 11.45
C ALA A 180 -16.53 -11.81 10.23
N ASN A 181 -15.32 -11.59 9.73
CA ASN A 181 -14.72 -12.36 8.64
C ASN A 181 -14.54 -13.84 9.03
N GLU A 182 -14.01 -14.10 10.23
CA GLU A 182 -13.89 -15.45 10.79
C GLU A 182 -15.26 -16.14 10.94
N ALA A 183 -16.24 -15.43 11.51
CA ALA A 183 -17.60 -15.95 11.66
C ALA A 183 -18.28 -16.26 10.32
N ALA A 184 -17.85 -15.60 9.24
CA ALA A 184 -18.34 -15.82 7.88
C ALA A 184 -17.55 -16.90 7.10
N GLY A 185 -16.58 -17.57 7.71
CA GLY A 185 -15.74 -18.57 7.07
C GLY A 185 -14.52 -17.99 6.35
N HIS A 186 -14.07 -16.80 6.75
CA HIS A 186 -12.86 -16.12 6.26
C HIS A 186 -12.86 -15.85 4.74
N PRO A 187 -13.91 -15.21 4.19
CA PRO A 187 -13.99 -14.96 2.76
C PRO A 187 -12.99 -13.90 2.25
N LEU A 188 -12.47 -13.03 3.13
CA LEU A 188 -11.60 -11.90 2.78
C LEU A 188 -10.17 -12.09 3.31
N ALA A 189 -9.16 -11.75 2.52
CA ALA A 189 -7.83 -11.48 3.01
C ALA A 189 -7.78 -10.08 3.64
N LEU A 190 -7.41 -9.98 4.91
CA LEU A 190 -7.39 -8.72 5.66
C LEU A 190 -5.96 -8.19 5.78
N LEU A 191 -5.64 -7.14 5.04
CA LEU A 191 -4.32 -6.53 4.99
C LEU A 191 -4.33 -5.21 5.76
N THR A 192 -3.38 -5.02 6.68
CA THR A 192 -3.23 -3.76 7.41
C THR A 192 -2.23 -2.81 6.76
N GLY A 193 -2.57 -1.53 6.72
CA GLY A 193 -1.66 -0.43 6.40
C GLY A 193 -1.20 0.36 7.62
N HIS A 194 -1.41 -0.16 8.84
CA HIS A 194 -1.14 0.54 10.10
C HIS A 194 0.26 0.18 10.62
N GLU A 195 1.27 0.96 10.26
CA GLU A 195 2.68 0.61 10.37
C GLU A 195 3.26 0.62 11.79
N CYS A 196 2.75 1.47 12.68
CA CYS A 196 3.26 1.57 14.05
C CYS A 196 2.68 0.53 15.03
N VAL A 197 1.79 -0.34 14.59
CA VAL A 197 1.14 -1.37 15.41
C VAL A 197 0.91 -2.67 14.63
N VAL A 198 1.86 -2.99 13.75
CA VAL A 198 1.80 -4.21 12.92
C VAL A 198 1.74 -5.46 13.80
N ASP A 199 2.52 -5.51 14.87
CA ASP A 199 2.52 -6.58 15.87
C ASP A 199 1.11 -6.84 16.44
N GLY A 200 0.42 -5.76 16.82
CA GLY A 200 -0.97 -5.81 17.29
C GLY A 200 -1.92 -6.29 16.19
N MET A 201 -1.78 -5.82 14.94
CA MET A 201 -2.63 -6.23 13.83
C MET A 201 -2.44 -7.72 13.47
N LEU A 202 -1.19 -8.20 13.48
CA LEU A 202 -0.88 -9.62 13.28
C LEU A 202 -1.46 -10.49 14.39
N LEU A 203 -1.36 -10.05 15.64
CA LEU A 203 -1.96 -10.74 16.78
C LEU A 203 -3.50 -10.76 16.72
N LEU A 204 -4.10 -9.73 16.13
CA LEU A 204 -5.55 -9.66 15.88
C LEU A 204 -6.02 -10.60 14.78
N GLY A 205 -5.13 -11.05 13.88
CA GLY A 205 -5.45 -11.94 12.77
C GLY A 205 -5.40 -11.27 11.40
N ALA A 206 -4.54 -10.26 11.20
CA ALA A 206 -4.26 -9.76 9.86
C ALA A 206 -3.59 -10.84 9.01
N ASP A 207 -4.02 -10.97 7.75
CA ASP A 207 -3.47 -11.91 6.77
C ASP A 207 -2.24 -11.34 6.05
N GLY A 208 -1.95 -10.06 6.24
CA GLY A 208 -0.78 -9.41 5.65
C GLY A 208 -0.69 -7.93 5.96
N LEU A 209 0.37 -7.34 5.46
CA LEU A 209 0.82 -5.98 5.72
C LEU A 209 1.01 -5.22 4.41
N VAL A 210 0.62 -3.95 4.39
CA VAL A 210 0.86 -3.07 3.23
C VAL A 210 1.62 -1.81 3.71
N PRO A 211 2.89 -1.96 4.15
CA PRO A 211 3.64 -0.92 4.80
C PRO A 211 4.31 0.03 3.81
N GLY A 212 4.09 1.34 3.96
CA GLY A 212 4.76 2.37 3.15
C GLY A 212 6.27 2.45 3.45
N TYR A 213 6.64 2.41 4.73
CA TYR A 213 8.04 2.35 5.18
C TYR A 213 8.75 1.06 4.73
N GLY A 214 7.99 0.04 4.33
CA GLY A 214 8.52 -1.16 3.68
C GLY A 214 9.29 -0.87 2.38
N ASN A 215 9.10 0.30 1.76
CA ASN A 215 9.96 0.76 0.65
C ASN A 215 11.38 1.15 1.11
N VAL A 216 11.54 1.53 2.36
CA VAL A 216 12.83 1.88 2.97
C VAL A 216 13.48 0.63 3.56
N ASP A 217 12.73 -0.14 4.35
CA ASP A 217 13.22 -1.31 5.06
C ASP A 217 12.26 -2.51 4.91
N PRO A 218 12.28 -3.18 3.78
CA PRO A 218 11.43 -4.36 3.55
C PRO A 218 11.84 -5.57 4.42
N VAL A 219 13.12 -5.66 4.79
CA VAL A 219 13.69 -6.82 5.50
C VAL A 219 13.03 -6.98 6.87
N ARG A 220 12.96 -5.89 7.68
CA ARG A 220 12.35 -5.95 9.01
C ARG A 220 10.88 -6.37 8.96
N TYR A 221 10.12 -5.90 7.97
CA TYR A 221 8.72 -6.34 7.80
C TYR A 221 8.62 -7.81 7.40
N ALA A 222 9.50 -8.30 6.50
CA ALA A 222 9.54 -9.71 6.12
C ALA A 222 9.90 -10.62 7.30
N GLU A 223 10.87 -10.20 8.12
CA GLU A 223 11.24 -10.90 9.33
C GLU A 223 10.12 -10.90 10.37
N MET A 224 9.47 -9.76 10.59
CA MET A 224 8.33 -9.64 11.49
C MET A 224 7.17 -10.54 11.06
N TRP A 225 6.85 -10.58 9.77
CA TRP A 225 5.86 -11.49 9.23
C TRP A 225 6.22 -12.94 9.52
N ARG A 226 7.45 -13.36 9.20
CA ARG A 226 7.93 -14.73 9.47
C ARG A 226 7.85 -15.08 10.96
N ALA A 227 8.37 -14.22 11.84
CA ALA A 227 8.35 -14.41 13.27
C ALA A 227 6.91 -14.58 13.80
N SER A 228 5.95 -13.80 13.28
CA SER A 228 4.55 -13.92 13.66
C SER A 228 3.95 -15.29 13.27
N ARG A 229 4.33 -15.83 12.12
CA ARG A 229 3.87 -17.15 11.66
C ARG A 229 4.47 -18.30 12.45
N GLU A 230 5.62 -18.08 13.06
CA GLU A 230 6.31 -19.02 13.96
C GLU A 230 5.83 -18.87 15.42
N GLY A 231 5.01 -17.87 15.74
CA GLY A 231 4.54 -17.56 17.10
C GLY A 231 5.62 -16.93 17.99
N ALA A 232 6.69 -16.40 17.40
CA ALA A 232 7.82 -15.75 18.09
C ALA A 232 7.48 -14.28 18.45
N TRP A 233 6.46 -14.08 19.30
CA TRP A 233 5.88 -12.77 19.57
C TRP A 233 6.83 -11.78 20.27
N ASP A 234 7.81 -12.24 21.04
CA ASP A 234 8.84 -11.35 21.59
C ASP A 234 9.72 -10.76 20.49
N GLU A 235 10.02 -11.55 19.46
CA GLU A 235 10.75 -11.09 18.28
C GLU A 235 9.91 -10.15 17.41
N VAL A 236 8.63 -10.45 17.22
CA VAL A 236 7.69 -9.56 16.52
C VAL A 236 7.66 -8.18 17.18
N ARG A 237 7.56 -8.12 18.53
CA ARG A 237 7.57 -6.86 19.27
C ARG A 237 8.90 -6.12 19.13
N ARG A 238 10.03 -6.83 19.24
CA ARG A 238 11.34 -6.23 19.07
C ARG A 238 11.50 -5.57 17.69
N LEU A 239 11.10 -6.28 16.63
CA LEU A 239 11.12 -5.76 15.27
C LEU A 239 10.16 -4.59 15.08
N GLN A 240 8.99 -4.61 15.74
CA GLN A 240 8.04 -3.49 15.73
C GLN A 240 8.65 -2.23 16.36
N ASP A 241 9.36 -2.36 17.49
CA ASP A 241 10.04 -1.23 18.14
C ASP A 241 11.11 -0.62 17.21
N GLU A 242 11.86 -1.45 16.49
CA GLU A 242 12.84 -0.99 15.49
C GLU A 242 12.17 -0.32 14.28
N VAL A 243 11.07 -0.88 13.77
CA VAL A 243 10.27 -0.26 12.70
C VAL A 243 9.75 1.10 13.17
N CYS A 244 9.20 1.21 14.37
CA CYS A 244 8.71 2.48 14.91
C CYS A 244 9.82 3.52 14.99
N ALA A 245 11.02 3.14 15.46
CA ALA A 245 12.15 4.04 15.52
C ALA A 245 12.60 4.55 14.14
N GLY A 246 12.52 3.72 13.10
CA GLY A 246 12.80 4.13 11.72
C GLY A 246 11.66 4.95 11.10
N PHE A 247 10.41 4.60 11.42
CA PHE A 247 9.23 5.31 10.94
C PHE A 247 9.12 6.75 11.45
N GLU A 248 9.85 7.12 12.49
CA GLU A 248 9.94 8.51 13.00
C GLU A 248 10.31 9.52 11.90
N ILE A 249 10.90 9.09 10.78
CA ILE A 249 11.18 9.96 9.63
C ILE A 249 9.95 10.71 9.12
N VAL A 250 8.73 10.12 9.23
CA VAL A 250 7.49 10.74 8.74
C VAL A 250 6.99 11.87 9.64
N PHE A 251 7.45 11.92 10.89
CA PHE A 251 7.09 12.97 11.85
C PHE A 251 8.08 14.15 11.86
N VAL A 252 9.20 14.02 11.15
CA VAL A 252 10.20 15.10 11.01
C VAL A 252 9.65 16.32 10.26
N PRO A 253 9.01 16.18 9.09
CA PRO A 253 8.53 17.34 8.33
C PRO A 253 7.32 17.98 9.01
N GLN A 254 7.39 19.27 9.31
CA GLN A 254 6.30 20.03 9.94
C GLN A 254 5.70 21.04 8.95
N GLY A 255 4.38 21.27 9.06
CA GLY A 255 3.69 22.25 8.22
C GLY A 255 3.61 21.89 6.74
N ARG A 256 3.75 20.63 6.40
CA ARG A 256 3.70 20.09 5.02
C ARG A 256 2.45 19.23 4.82
N SER A 257 2.13 18.91 3.58
CA SER A 257 1.06 17.98 3.27
C SER A 257 1.39 16.56 3.75
N ALA A 258 0.36 15.74 3.96
CA ALA A 258 0.54 14.34 4.36
C ALA A 258 1.42 13.54 3.35
N ASP A 259 1.33 13.87 2.05
CA ASP A 259 2.17 13.22 1.03
C ASP A 259 3.64 13.65 1.17
N ALA A 260 3.92 14.92 1.42
CA ALA A 260 5.28 15.40 1.64
C ALA A 260 5.88 14.86 2.95
N THR A 261 5.06 14.65 4.00
CA THR A 261 5.55 14.11 5.29
C THR A 261 5.81 12.60 5.21
N GLY A 262 4.85 11.82 4.70
CA GLY A 262 4.97 10.36 4.59
C GLY A 262 5.85 9.95 3.40
N ILE A 263 5.32 10.11 2.18
CA ILE A 263 5.98 9.64 0.96
C ILE A 263 7.30 10.39 0.71
N GLY A 264 7.31 11.70 0.98
CA GLY A 264 8.52 12.53 0.86
C GLY A 264 9.65 12.07 1.79
N ALA A 265 9.32 11.66 3.03
CA ALA A 265 10.31 11.08 3.94
C ALA A 265 10.82 9.72 3.46
N PHE A 266 9.94 8.85 2.95
CA PHE A 266 10.35 7.57 2.37
C PHE A 266 11.28 7.77 1.18
N LYS A 267 10.93 8.63 0.23
CA LYS A 267 11.80 8.93 -0.92
C LYS A 267 13.14 9.53 -0.49
N THR A 268 13.14 10.41 0.51
CA THR A 268 14.39 10.98 1.06
C THR A 268 15.29 9.90 1.64
N ALA A 269 14.74 8.95 2.39
CA ALA A 269 15.48 7.81 2.89
C ALA A 269 15.99 6.91 1.74
N MET A 270 15.12 6.60 0.75
CA MET A 270 15.47 5.75 -0.39
C MET A 270 16.55 6.36 -1.30
N GLU A 271 16.57 7.69 -1.46
CA GLU A 271 17.67 8.39 -2.14
C GLU A 271 18.99 8.21 -1.38
N ALA A 272 18.94 8.35 -0.07
CA ALA A 272 20.14 8.23 0.77
C ALA A 272 20.73 6.81 0.78
N ILE A 273 19.90 5.79 0.77
CA ILE A 273 20.34 4.38 0.67
C ILE A 273 20.67 3.94 -0.77
N GLY A 274 20.53 4.85 -1.76
CA GLY A 274 20.94 4.62 -3.14
C GLY A 274 19.94 3.81 -4.00
N ILE A 275 18.70 3.66 -3.57
CA ILE A 275 17.66 2.92 -4.30
C ILE A 275 17.07 3.78 -5.42
N ILE A 276 16.81 5.06 -5.17
CA ILE A 276 16.31 6.01 -6.17
C ILE A 276 17.31 7.13 -6.40
N ALA A 277 17.27 7.75 -7.58
CA ALA A 277 18.24 8.77 -7.98
C ALA A 277 17.99 10.13 -7.30
N THR A 278 16.74 10.46 -7.02
CA THR A 278 16.29 11.71 -6.39
C THR A 278 15.10 11.48 -5.48
N ASN A 279 14.90 12.34 -4.47
CA ASN A 279 13.72 12.33 -3.63
C ASN A 279 12.57 13.17 -4.21
N GLU A 280 12.59 13.47 -5.50
CA GLU A 280 11.56 14.26 -6.18
C GLU A 280 10.16 13.66 -6.00
N MET A 281 9.19 14.57 -5.85
CA MET A 281 7.77 14.25 -5.69
C MET A 281 6.98 14.66 -6.93
N ALA A 282 5.82 14.04 -7.13
CA ALA A 282 4.90 14.49 -8.17
C ALA A 282 4.43 15.93 -7.91
N PHE A 283 4.43 16.77 -8.96
CA PHE A 283 3.91 18.13 -8.86
C PHE A 283 2.44 18.12 -8.37
N PRO A 284 2.00 19.02 -7.46
CA PRO A 284 2.72 20.17 -6.90
C PRO A 284 3.43 19.90 -5.56
N VAL A 285 3.57 18.64 -5.14
CA VAL A 285 4.25 18.30 -3.89
C VAL A 285 5.75 18.57 -4.07
N LYS A 286 6.38 19.15 -3.04
CA LYS A 286 7.81 19.45 -3.07
C LYS A 286 8.59 18.42 -2.25
N ALA A 287 9.72 18.00 -2.76
CA ALA A 287 10.69 17.18 -2.05
C ALA A 287 11.11 17.81 -0.70
N LEU A 288 11.64 17.00 0.21
CA LEU A 288 12.23 17.48 1.46
C LEU A 288 13.67 17.97 1.19
N GLU A 289 13.99 19.12 1.73
CA GLU A 289 15.29 19.79 1.54
C GLU A 289 15.82 20.36 2.86
N GLY A 290 17.08 20.81 2.86
CA GLY A 290 17.73 21.51 3.96
C GLY A 290 17.67 20.72 5.26
N GLU A 291 17.49 21.42 6.38
CA GLU A 291 17.49 20.86 7.74
C GLU A 291 16.50 19.68 7.91
N THR A 292 15.32 19.76 7.25
CA THR A 292 14.33 18.67 7.31
C THR A 292 14.89 17.40 6.68
N LYS A 293 15.55 17.50 5.53
CA LYS A 293 16.22 16.36 4.87
C LYS A 293 17.32 15.82 5.77
N GLU A 294 18.17 16.67 6.32
CA GLU A 294 19.28 16.28 7.20
C GLU A 294 18.78 15.50 8.42
N ARG A 295 17.71 15.94 9.08
CA ARG A 295 17.12 15.24 10.22
C ARG A 295 16.54 13.86 9.84
N VAL A 296 15.94 13.72 8.67
CA VAL A 296 15.52 12.40 8.15
C VAL A 296 16.73 11.50 8.00
N LEU A 297 17.84 12.00 7.43
CA LEU A 297 19.07 11.21 7.23
C LEU A 297 19.73 10.79 8.55
N GLU A 298 19.65 11.61 9.60
CA GLU A 298 20.13 11.24 10.94
C GLU A 298 19.41 9.98 11.47
N ILE A 299 18.08 9.91 11.29
CA ILE A 299 17.29 8.74 11.69
C ILE A 299 17.67 7.52 10.83
N VAL A 300 17.75 7.68 9.49
CA VAL A 300 18.14 6.60 8.57
C VAL A 300 19.50 6.02 8.95
N LYS A 301 20.48 6.89 9.31
CA LYS A 301 21.80 6.49 9.80
C LYS A 301 21.72 5.76 11.14
N ALA A 302 20.91 6.25 12.08
CA ALA A 302 20.73 5.60 13.37
C ALA A 302 20.11 4.19 13.24
N GLN A 303 19.36 3.94 12.17
CA GLN A 303 18.82 2.62 11.82
C GLN A 303 19.86 1.70 11.12
N GLY A 304 21.07 2.19 10.84
CA GLY A 304 22.11 1.42 10.15
C GLY A 304 21.83 1.15 8.68
N LEU A 305 21.00 1.97 8.03
CA LEU A 305 20.65 1.83 6.61
C LEU A 305 21.63 2.56 5.68
N ILE A 306 22.42 3.50 6.24
CA ILE A 306 23.55 4.20 5.58
C ILE A 306 24.73 4.31 6.54
#